data_a4fbd4caf4fc9ff6df07052c13489cdb
#
_entry.id   a4fbd4caf4fc9ff6df07052c13489cdb
#
_cell.length_a   1.000
_cell.length_b   1.000
_cell.length_c   1.000
_cell.angle_alpha   90.00
_cell.angle_beta   90.00
_cell.angle_gamma   90.00
#
_symmetry.space_group_name_H-M   'P 1'
#
loop_
_entity.id
_entity.type
_entity.pdbx_description
1 polymer ?
#
loop_
_entity_poly.entity_id
_entity_poly.type
_entity_poly.pdbx_seq_one_letter_code
_entity_poly.pdbx_strand_id
1 'polypeptide(L)'
;MRFRVARPGNHLVGTFILAALLVAAGALFGGLSACAARTRPDTWARPVASSVLANWYRIDEGLYRSRQPDRKGFEEVRKAGIRTIVDLRSGHSDVKLIEGLGFKLVEVPLRAWRFTEDQILSALRAIQSGPKPVLVHCQQGADRTGVVIAAYRVVVQGWSKDEAVAELKKGGFGFHWYYPNIPAFIRRMDVARFRARLEASGLAHPPSAVN
;
A
#
# COMPACT_ATOMS: atom_id res chain seq x y z
N MET A 1 -90.87 22.62 44.52
CA MET A 1 -89.70 23.42 44.59
C MET A 1 -88.54 22.59 44.01
N ARG A 2 -88.07 22.91 42.75
CA ARG A 2 -86.99 22.18 42.07
C ARG A 2 -85.79 23.15 41.93
N PHE A 3 -84.70 22.84 42.60
CA PHE A 3 -83.47 23.57 42.43
C PHE A 3 -82.70 23.02 41.24
N ARG A 4 -82.35 23.89 40.27
CA ARG A 4 -81.41 23.59 39.14
C ARG A 4 -80.02 23.88 39.68
N VAL A 5 -79.14 22.87 39.51
CA VAL A 5 -77.71 23.03 39.70
C VAL A 5 -77.08 23.28 38.36
N ALA A 6 -76.34 24.37 38.23
CA ALA A 6 -75.57 24.71 37.04
C ALA A 6 -74.26 23.91 36.99
N ARG A 7 -73.88 23.40 35.80
CA ARG A 7 -72.57 22.78 35.52
C ARG A 7 -71.55 23.85 35.11
N PRO A 8 -70.32 23.86 35.62
CA PRO A 8 -69.23 24.68 35.10
C PRO A 8 -68.57 23.99 33.89
N GLY A 9 -68.26 24.76 32.85
CA GLY A 9 -67.71 24.33 31.61
C GLY A 9 -66.20 23.97 31.71
N ASN A 10 -65.83 22.85 31.09
CA ASN A 10 -64.47 22.42 30.86
C ASN A 10 -63.87 23.16 29.65
N HIS A 11 -63.03 24.16 29.87
CA HIS A 11 -62.16 24.75 28.86
C HIS A 11 -60.82 25.04 29.52
N LEU A 12 -59.95 24.04 29.68
CA LEU A 12 -58.53 24.27 30.01
C LEU A 12 -57.70 22.97 30.00
N VAL A 13 -57.89 22.09 29.00
CA VAL A 13 -57.03 20.87 28.85
C VAL A 13 -56.39 20.75 27.44
N GLY A 14 -56.59 21.75 26.56
CA GLY A 14 -56.16 21.63 25.15
C GLY A 14 -54.76 22.16 24.80
N THR A 15 -54.01 22.81 25.72
CA THR A 15 -52.85 23.62 25.32
C THR A 15 -51.49 23.07 25.81
N PHE A 16 -51.48 22.00 26.60
CA PHE A 16 -50.20 21.46 27.14
C PHE A 16 -49.68 20.19 26.44
N ILE A 17 -50.40 19.63 25.47
CA ILE A 17 -49.97 18.38 24.78
C ILE A 17 -49.15 18.67 23.49
N LEU A 18 -49.18 19.90 22.96
CA LEU A 18 -48.47 20.25 21.72
C LEU A 18 -47.00 20.67 21.94
N ALA A 19 -46.59 20.98 23.17
CA ALA A 19 -45.23 21.41 23.46
C ALA A 19 -44.26 20.22 23.78
N ALA A 20 -44.76 19.03 24.07
CA ALA A 20 -43.94 17.86 24.42
C ALA A 20 -43.49 17.01 23.22
N LEU A 21 -44.09 17.20 22.06
CA LEU A 21 -43.78 16.41 20.85
C LEU A 21 -42.69 17.02 19.95
N LEU A 22 -42.29 18.28 20.18
CA LEU A 22 -41.23 18.94 19.38
C LEU A 22 -39.81 18.80 19.97
N VAL A 23 -39.65 18.29 21.18
CA VAL A 23 -38.32 18.04 21.78
C VAL A 23 -37.80 16.61 21.52
N ALA A 24 -38.68 15.66 21.19
CA ALA A 24 -38.29 14.27 20.90
C ALA A 24 -37.79 14.03 19.46
N ALA A 25 -38.02 14.96 18.54
CA ALA A 25 -37.57 14.85 17.15
C ALA A 25 -36.12 15.34 16.89
N GLY A 26 -35.53 16.05 17.87
CA GLY A 26 -34.18 16.61 17.76
C GLY A 26 -33.03 15.66 18.19
N ALA A 27 -33.33 14.53 18.82
CA ALA A 27 -32.30 13.66 19.41
C ALA A 27 -31.95 12.42 18.57
N LEU A 28 -32.56 12.24 17.40
CA LEU A 28 -32.32 11.06 16.54
C LEU A 28 -31.41 11.32 15.33
N PHE A 29 -30.88 12.57 15.17
CA PHE A 29 -29.95 12.91 14.08
C PHE A 29 -28.48 13.02 14.53
N GLY A 30 -28.14 12.62 15.73
CA GLY A 30 -26.79 12.70 16.31
C GLY A 30 -26.14 11.34 16.47
N GLY A 31 -25.85 10.59 15.38
CA GLY A 31 -25.23 9.28 15.60
C GLY A 31 -24.84 8.46 14.40
N LEU A 32 -24.87 9.01 13.20
CA LEU A 32 -24.15 8.43 12.07
C LEU A 32 -22.75 9.05 12.00
N SER A 33 -21.94 8.73 13.03
CA SER A 33 -20.48 8.78 12.88
C SER A 33 -20.16 7.72 11.82
N ALA A 34 -20.19 8.14 10.56
CA ALA A 34 -19.67 7.33 9.47
C ALA A 34 -18.25 7.00 9.87
N CYS A 35 -18.02 5.73 10.24
CA CYS A 35 -16.71 5.14 10.24
C CYS A 35 -16.22 5.29 8.79
N ALA A 36 -15.59 6.44 8.48
CA ALA A 36 -14.95 6.66 7.21
C ALA A 36 -13.91 5.54 7.12
N ALA A 37 -14.23 4.50 6.38
CA ALA A 37 -13.28 3.47 6.01
C ALA A 37 -12.08 4.27 5.49
N ARG A 38 -10.94 4.17 6.18
CA ARG A 38 -9.72 4.86 5.77
C ARG A 38 -9.40 4.36 4.38
N THR A 39 -9.84 5.11 3.39
CA THR A 39 -9.60 4.80 1.99
C THR A 39 -8.08 4.75 1.78
N ARG A 40 -7.63 3.72 1.07
CA ARG A 40 -6.23 3.59 0.68
C ARG A 40 -5.79 4.88 -0.04
N PRO A 41 -4.69 5.53 0.36
CA PRO A 41 -4.19 6.71 -0.34
C PRO A 41 -3.97 6.43 -1.83
N ASP A 42 -4.31 7.38 -2.69
CA ASP A 42 -4.20 7.22 -4.14
C ASP A 42 -2.76 7.06 -4.62
N THR A 43 -1.80 7.59 -3.88
CA THR A 43 -0.36 7.45 -4.13
C THR A 43 0.18 6.04 -3.85
N TRP A 44 -0.54 5.22 -3.07
CA TRP A 44 -0.09 3.87 -2.76
C TRP A 44 -0.24 2.91 -3.94
N ALA A 45 0.57 1.86 -3.91
CA ALA A 45 0.53 0.81 -4.93
C ALA A 45 -0.88 0.27 -5.18
N ARG A 46 -1.28 0.15 -6.43
CA ARG A 46 -2.62 -0.30 -6.85
C ARG A 46 -2.65 -1.81 -7.07
N PRO A 47 -3.64 -2.51 -6.56
CA PRO A 47 -3.77 -3.95 -6.82
C PRO A 47 -3.98 -4.21 -8.31
N VAL A 48 -3.37 -5.26 -8.82
CA VAL A 48 -3.60 -5.79 -10.17
C VAL A 48 -4.45 -7.05 -10.02
N ALA A 49 -5.56 -7.10 -10.73
CA ALA A 49 -6.43 -8.28 -10.70
C ALA A 49 -5.73 -9.47 -11.36
N SER A 50 -5.69 -10.60 -10.65
CA SER A 50 -5.17 -11.87 -11.17
C SER A 50 -5.80 -13.02 -10.39
N SER A 51 -6.08 -14.11 -11.07
CA SER A 51 -6.54 -15.36 -10.46
C SER A 51 -5.39 -16.33 -10.11
N VAL A 52 -4.18 -16.06 -10.63
CA VAL A 52 -3.02 -16.95 -10.47
C VAL A 52 -1.88 -16.30 -9.70
N LEU A 53 -1.74 -14.97 -9.74
CA LEU A 53 -0.65 -14.24 -9.07
C LEU A 53 -1.16 -13.43 -7.88
N ALA A 54 -0.86 -13.89 -6.69
CA ALA A 54 -1.26 -13.19 -5.48
C ALA A 54 -0.28 -12.06 -5.12
N ASN A 55 -0.75 -11.11 -4.30
CA ASN A 55 0.01 -9.97 -3.82
C ASN A 55 0.63 -9.13 -4.95
N TRP A 56 -0.09 -9.04 -6.09
CA TRP A 56 0.36 -8.33 -7.28
C TRP A 56 -0.15 -6.90 -7.26
N TYR A 57 0.77 -5.95 -7.29
CA TYR A 57 0.47 -4.51 -7.26
C TYR A 57 1.34 -3.75 -8.24
N ARG A 58 0.77 -2.70 -8.83
CA ARG A 58 1.48 -1.69 -9.59
C ARG A 58 1.93 -0.56 -8.66
N ILE A 59 3.23 -0.27 -8.63
CA ILE A 59 3.85 0.81 -7.86
C ILE A 59 3.75 2.13 -8.65
N ASP A 60 4.14 2.08 -9.92
CA ASP A 60 4.05 3.11 -10.94
C ASP A 60 3.98 2.46 -12.33
N GLU A 61 4.13 3.26 -13.40
CA GLU A 61 4.06 2.75 -14.78
C GLU A 61 5.18 1.76 -15.13
N GLY A 62 6.34 1.90 -14.48
CA GLY A 62 7.53 1.09 -14.75
C GLY A 62 7.81 0.01 -13.73
N LEU A 63 7.05 -0.08 -12.62
CA LEU A 63 7.40 -0.94 -11.49
C LEU A 63 6.18 -1.65 -10.90
N TYR A 64 6.33 -2.94 -10.72
CA TYR A 64 5.36 -3.84 -10.09
C TYR A 64 6.00 -4.62 -8.94
N ARG A 65 5.16 -5.14 -8.05
CA ARG A 65 5.55 -6.07 -6.98
C ARG A 65 4.58 -7.24 -6.90
N SER A 66 5.07 -8.42 -6.47
CA SER A 66 4.21 -9.57 -6.21
C SER A 66 4.83 -10.54 -5.20
N ARG A 67 4.04 -11.59 -4.85
CA ARG A 67 4.63 -12.85 -4.35
C ARG A 67 5.37 -13.56 -5.48
N GLN A 68 6.08 -14.67 -5.14
CA GLN A 68 6.70 -15.56 -6.10
C GLN A 68 5.66 -16.02 -7.13
N PRO A 69 5.82 -15.70 -8.43
CA PRO A 69 5.02 -16.31 -9.48
C PRO A 69 5.43 -17.77 -9.71
N ASP A 70 4.48 -18.64 -9.99
CA ASP A 70 4.74 -19.90 -10.67
C ASP A 70 4.85 -19.69 -12.18
N ARG A 71 4.97 -20.75 -12.98
CA ARG A 71 5.05 -20.65 -14.44
C ARG A 71 3.88 -19.89 -15.04
N LYS A 72 2.65 -20.19 -14.62
CA LYS A 72 1.43 -19.51 -15.11
C LYS A 72 1.43 -18.03 -14.70
N GLY A 73 1.86 -17.73 -13.47
CA GLY A 73 2.03 -16.36 -13.00
C GLY A 73 3.04 -15.57 -13.84
N PHE A 74 4.18 -16.17 -14.21
CA PHE A 74 5.15 -15.52 -15.11
C PHE A 74 4.60 -15.32 -16.53
N GLU A 75 3.80 -16.23 -17.05
CA GLU A 75 3.11 -16.05 -18.34
C GLU A 75 2.12 -14.87 -18.30
N GLU A 76 1.39 -14.72 -17.19
CA GLU A 76 0.49 -13.56 -16.97
C GLU A 76 1.29 -12.26 -16.85
N VAL A 77 2.37 -12.26 -16.08
CA VAL A 77 3.31 -11.14 -15.95
C VAL A 77 3.89 -10.74 -17.32
N ARG A 78 4.21 -11.71 -18.17
CA ARG A 78 4.69 -11.45 -19.53
C ARG A 78 3.61 -10.80 -20.41
N LYS A 79 2.38 -11.29 -20.34
CA LYS A 79 1.22 -10.72 -21.05
C LYS A 79 0.94 -9.29 -20.62
N ALA A 80 1.17 -8.94 -19.34
CA ALA A 80 1.08 -7.58 -18.82
C ALA A 80 2.22 -6.66 -19.30
N GLY A 81 3.13 -7.14 -20.15
CA GLY A 81 4.20 -6.35 -20.75
C GLY A 81 5.47 -6.24 -19.91
N ILE A 82 5.54 -6.86 -18.74
CA ILE A 82 6.74 -6.82 -17.89
C ILE A 82 7.93 -7.45 -18.62
N ARG A 83 9.10 -6.83 -18.49
CA ARG A 83 10.32 -7.22 -19.21
C ARG A 83 11.46 -7.67 -18.32
N THR A 84 11.50 -7.17 -17.08
CA THR A 84 12.57 -7.49 -16.12
C THR A 84 11.95 -8.09 -14.86
N ILE A 85 12.58 -9.15 -14.37
CA ILE A 85 12.26 -9.76 -13.06
C ILE A 85 13.43 -9.49 -12.11
N VAL A 86 13.12 -8.99 -10.92
CA VAL A 86 14.09 -8.85 -9.82
C VAL A 86 13.66 -9.82 -8.72
N ASP A 87 14.36 -10.94 -8.63
CA ASP A 87 14.15 -11.95 -7.58
C ASP A 87 15.00 -11.63 -6.34
N LEU A 88 14.33 -11.46 -5.21
CA LEU A 88 14.94 -11.16 -3.91
C LEU A 88 15.10 -12.40 -3.02
N ARG A 89 14.86 -13.59 -3.54
CA ARG A 89 14.94 -14.82 -2.77
C ARG A 89 16.38 -15.31 -2.66
N SER A 90 16.75 -15.77 -1.47
CA SER A 90 18.00 -16.49 -1.25
C SER A 90 17.79 -18.00 -1.40
N GLY A 91 18.72 -18.71 -2.05
CA GLY A 91 18.64 -20.15 -2.25
C GLY A 91 17.53 -20.58 -3.24
N HIS A 92 17.17 -19.71 -4.16
CA HIS A 92 16.18 -19.94 -5.20
C HIS A 92 16.60 -19.24 -6.49
N SER A 93 16.15 -19.72 -7.62
CA SER A 93 16.32 -19.05 -8.92
C SER A 93 15.09 -19.28 -9.79
N ASP A 94 14.69 -18.22 -10.49
CA ASP A 94 13.55 -18.27 -11.42
C ASP A 94 13.92 -18.75 -12.83
N VAL A 95 15.20 -19.01 -13.11
CA VAL A 95 15.70 -19.37 -14.47
C VAL A 95 14.82 -20.41 -15.15
N LYS A 96 14.52 -21.54 -14.48
CA LYS A 96 13.66 -22.60 -15.04
C LYS A 96 12.21 -22.18 -15.21
N LEU A 97 11.69 -21.32 -14.31
CA LEU A 97 10.31 -20.87 -14.36
C LEU A 97 10.03 -19.88 -15.49
N ILE A 98 11.07 -19.10 -15.88
CA ILE A 98 10.94 -18.05 -16.91
C ILE A 98 11.54 -18.46 -18.26
N GLU A 99 12.06 -19.67 -18.38
CA GLU A 99 12.66 -20.18 -19.60
C GLU A 99 11.73 -19.99 -20.82
N GLY A 100 12.24 -19.41 -21.90
CA GLY A 100 11.48 -19.12 -23.11
C GLY A 100 10.52 -17.92 -23.02
N LEU A 101 10.37 -17.26 -21.85
CA LEU A 101 9.48 -16.09 -21.70
C LEU A 101 10.14 -14.75 -22.05
N GLY A 102 11.45 -14.72 -22.29
CA GLY A 102 12.17 -13.52 -22.75
C GLY A 102 12.27 -12.41 -21.70
N PHE A 103 12.29 -12.75 -20.42
CA PHE A 103 12.60 -11.81 -19.35
C PHE A 103 14.09 -11.58 -19.18
N LYS A 104 14.48 -10.37 -18.77
CA LYS A 104 15.75 -10.13 -18.10
C LYS A 104 15.60 -10.51 -16.64
N LEU A 105 16.36 -11.48 -16.14
CA LEU A 105 16.39 -11.83 -14.72
C LEU A 105 17.57 -11.13 -14.04
N VAL A 106 17.29 -10.55 -12.85
CA VAL A 106 18.31 -10.02 -11.93
C VAL A 106 18.03 -10.59 -10.55
N GLU A 107 18.96 -11.36 -10.03
CA GLU A 107 18.86 -11.97 -8.71
C GLU A 107 19.63 -11.12 -7.69
N VAL A 108 18.93 -10.67 -6.65
CA VAL A 108 19.49 -9.89 -5.53
C VAL A 108 19.07 -10.57 -4.23
N PRO A 109 19.76 -11.63 -3.83
CA PRO A 109 19.32 -12.45 -2.70
C PRO A 109 19.36 -11.68 -1.38
N LEU A 110 18.20 -11.58 -0.72
CA LEU A 110 17.99 -10.94 0.58
C LEU A 110 17.48 -11.94 1.62
N ARG A 111 17.77 -11.65 2.89
CA ARG A 111 17.11 -12.29 4.05
C ARG A 111 16.36 -11.21 4.83
N ALA A 112 15.07 -11.43 5.15
CA ALA A 112 14.23 -10.40 5.78
C ALA A 112 14.78 -9.93 7.14
N TRP A 113 15.41 -10.83 7.89
CA TRP A 113 15.99 -10.52 9.20
C TRP A 113 17.41 -9.93 9.14
N ARG A 114 18.10 -10.03 7.97
CA ARG A 114 19.48 -9.55 7.80
C ARG A 114 19.73 -9.23 6.32
N PHE A 115 19.91 -7.98 6.02
CA PHE A 115 20.30 -7.45 4.71
C PHE A 115 21.22 -6.25 4.89
N THR A 116 21.93 -5.86 3.83
CA THR A 116 22.87 -4.74 3.83
C THR A 116 22.38 -3.61 2.96
N GLU A 117 22.92 -2.40 3.15
CA GLU A 117 22.67 -1.26 2.26
C GLU A 117 23.06 -1.57 0.81
N ASP A 118 24.17 -2.31 0.60
CA ASP A 118 24.64 -2.68 -0.74
C ASP A 118 23.66 -3.60 -1.46
N GLN A 119 23.02 -4.52 -0.76
CA GLN A 119 21.99 -5.36 -1.34
C GLN A 119 20.75 -4.55 -1.73
N ILE A 120 20.31 -3.61 -0.88
CA ILE A 120 19.19 -2.71 -1.23
C ILE A 120 19.57 -1.83 -2.41
N LEU A 121 20.76 -1.24 -2.42
CA LEU A 121 21.26 -0.45 -3.54
C LEU A 121 21.31 -1.25 -4.84
N SER A 122 21.77 -2.51 -4.78
CA SER A 122 21.80 -3.41 -5.94
C SER A 122 20.39 -3.68 -6.49
N ALA A 123 19.41 -3.86 -5.61
CA ALA A 123 18.01 -4.00 -6.03
C ALA A 123 17.47 -2.72 -6.68
N LEU A 124 17.77 -1.54 -6.11
CA LEU A 124 17.38 -0.26 -6.71
C LEU A 124 18.04 -0.04 -8.07
N ARG A 125 19.32 -0.41 -8.23
CA ARG A 125 20.00 -0.38 -9.52
C ARG A 125 19.35 -1.31 -10.54
N ALA A 126 19.02 -2.53 -10.15
CA ALA A 126 18.32 -3.49 -11.01
C ALA A 126 16.97 -2.95 -11.49
N ILE A 127 16.21 -2.30 -10.58
CA ILE A 127 14.95 -1.63 -10.91
C ILE A 127 15.19 -0.50 -11.90
N GLN A 128 16.21 0.34 -11.71
CA GLN A 128 16.45 1.53 -12.55
C GLN A 128 17.02 1.18 -13.92
N SER A 129 17.94 0.21 -14.01
CA SER A 129 18.65 -0.15 -15.25
C SER A 129 17.96 -1.22 -16.09
N GLY A 130 17.00 -1.94 -15.53
CA GLY A 130 16.30 -3.00 -16.24
C GLY A 130 15.34 -2.45 -17.30
N PRO A 131 15.18 -3.14 -18.46
CA PRO A 131 14.08 -2.86 -19.37
C PRO A 131 12.74 -2.81 -18.64
N LYS A 132 11.99 -1.75 -18.86
CA LYS A 132 10.70 -1.50 -18.18
C LYS A 132 9.53 -2.19 -18.90
N PRO A 133 8.45 -2.53 -18.20
CA PRO A 133 8.28 -2.52 -16.74
C PRO A 133 9.06 -3.63 -16.02
N VAL A 134 9.33 -3.43 -14.73
CA VAL A 134 10.05 -4.35 -13.83
C VAL A 134 9.09 -4.96 -12.83
N LEU A 135 9.20 -6.26 -12.56
CA LEU A 135 8.55 -6.92 -11.41
C LEU A 135 9.60 -7.24 -10.35
N VAL A 136 9.35 -6.77 -9.12
CA VAL A 136 10.14 -7.14 -7.94
C VAL A 136 9.35 -8.13 -7.10
N HIS A 137 9.91 -9.27 -6.76
CA HIS A 137 9.24 -10.24 -5.92
C HIS A 137 10.18 -10.92 -4.92
N CYS A 138 9.59 -11.60 -3.96
CA CYS A 138 10.22 -12.55 -3.08
C CYS A 138 9.27 -13.74 -2.84
N GLN A 139 9.41 -14.52 -1.78
CA GLN A 139 8.52 -15.65 -1.50
C GLN A 139 7.05 -15.22 -1.35
N GLN A 140 6.77 -14.26 -0.46
CA GLN A 140 5.41 -13.79 -0.14
C GLN A 140 5.08 -12.43 -0.76
N GLY A 141 6.08 -11.72 -1.30
CA GLY A 141 5.91 -10.35 -1.77
C GLY A 141 5.75 -9.33 -0.64
N ALA A 142 5.98 -9.72 0.62
CA ALA A 142 5.73 -8.92 1.82
C ALA A 142 6.98 -8.16 2.28
N ASP A 143 7.94 -8.84 2.92
CA ASP A 143 9.00 -8.23 3.71
C ASP A 143 10.22 -7.81 2.89
N ARG A 144 10.87 -8.75 2.17
CA ARG A 144 12.03 -8.45 1.30
C ARG A 144 11.64 -7.53 0.15
N THR A 145 10.52 -7.80 -0.49
CA THR A 145 9.92 -6.90 -1.48
C THR A 145 9.54 -5.58 -0.83
N GLY A 146 8.99 -5.63 0.38
CA GLY A 146 8.57 -4.45 1.14
C GLY A 146 9.71 -3.48 1.42
N VAL A 147 10.88 -3.96 1.90
CA VAL A 147 12.02 -3.05 2.16
C VAL A 147 12.57 -2.43 0.89
N VAL A 148 12.64 -3.18 -0.22
CA VAL A 148 13.13 -2.66 -1.51
C VAL A 148 12.17 -1.60 -2.07
N ILE A 149 10.86 -1.86 -2.04
CA ILE A 149 9.85 -0.89 -2.52
C ILE A 149 9.82 0.34 -1.62
N ALA A 150 9.88 0.20 -0.29
CA ALA A 150 9.94 1.36 0.61
C ALA A 150 11.21 2.21 0.36
N ALA A 151 12.37 1.57 0.14
CA ALA A 151 13.58 2.27 -0.25
C ALA A 151 13.42 2.99 -1.61
N TYR A 152 12.79 2.35 -2.61
CA TYR A 152 12.48 2.96 -3.90
C TYR A 152 11.60 4.21 -3.74
N ARG A 153 10.53 4.14 -2.93
CA ARG A 153 9.64 5.28 -2.63
C ARG A 153 10.43 6.47 -2.10
N VAL A 154 11.33 6.21 -1.11
CA VAL A 154 12.10 7.29 -0.45
C VAL A 154 13.21 7.83 -1.35
N VAL A 155 14.02 6.95 -1.94
CA VAL A 155 15.23 7.33 -2.67
C VAL A 155 14.90 7.87 -4.06
N VAL A 156 14.03 7.17 -4.80
CA VAL A 156 13.73 7.47 -6.20
C VAL A 156 12.53 8.39 -6.34
N GLN A 157 11.44 8.11 -5.62
CA GLN A 157 10.20 8.90 -5.75
C GLN A 157 10.10 10.07 -4.78
N GLY A 158 11.05 10.22 -3.86
CA GLY A 158 11.11 11.37 -2.95
C GLY A 158 10.09 11.36 -1.82
N TRP A 159 9.46 10.20 -1.53
CA TRP A 159 8.54 10.10 -0.40
C TRP A 159 9.24 10.33 0.92
N SER A 160 8.50 10.81 1.91
CA SER A 160 8.98 10.78 3.28
C SER A 160 9.16 9.33 3.77
N LYS A 161 10.07 9.14 4.70
CA LYS A 161 10.33 7.81 5.29
C LYS A 161 9.10 7.26 6.00
N ASP A 162 8.29 8.13 6.63
CA ASP A 162 7.09 7.72 7.34
C ASP A 162 5.95 7.31 6.39
N GLU A 163 5.78 7.98 5.25
CA GLU A 163 4.83 7.55 4.20
C GLU A 163 5.22 6.19 3.63
N ALA A 164 6.50 5.98 3.31
CA ALA A 164 6.98 4.70 2.81
C ALA A 164 6.81 3.56 3.84
N VAL A 165 7.06 3.83 5.13
CA VAL A 165 6.81 2.88 6.22
C VAL A 165 5.32 2.65 6.43
N ALA A 166 4.48 3.67 6.26
CA ALA A 166 3.03 3.52 6.35
C ALA A 166 2.48 2.63 5.22
N GLU A 167 2.90 2.84 3.96
CA GLU A 167 2.56 1.95 2.85
C GLU A 167 3.05 0.52 3.08
N LEU A 168 4.31 0.33 3.50
CA LEU A 168 4.88 -0.98 3.83
C LEU A 168 3.98 -1.76 4.80
N LYS A 169 3.55 -1.11 5.88
CA LYS A 169 2.80 -1.76 6.98
C LYS A 169 1.31 -1.91 6.70
N LYS A 170 0.71 -0.95 6.00
CA LYS A 170 -0.75 -0.81 5.86
C LYS A 170 -1.24 -0.96 4.42
N GLY A 171 -0.32 -1.13 3.47
CA GLY A 171 -0.63 -1.25 2.04
C GLY A 171 -1.25 -2.60 1.62
N GLY A 172 -1.56 -3.49 2.57
CA GLY A 172 -2.21 -4.77 2.27
C GLY A 172 -1.28 -5.85 1.71
N PHE A 173 0.03 -5.67 1.85
CA PHE A 173 1.05 -6.58 1.29
C PHE A 173 1.40 -7.76 2.20
N GLY A 174 0.81 -7.86 3.39
CA GLY A 174 1.09 -8.92 4.36
C GLY A 174 2.42 -8.73 5.11
N PHE A 175 2.87 -7.49 5.34
CA PHE A 175 4.09 -7.23 6.10
C PHE A 175 4.03 -7.84 7.50
N HIS A 176 5.11 -8.57 7.87
CA HIS A 176 5.17 -9.26 9.14
C HIS A 176 5.79 -8.38 10.24
N TRP A 177 5.04 -8.18 11.31
CA TRP A 177 5.42 -7.32 12.44
C TRP A 177 6.71 -7.75 13.15
N TYR A 178 7.08 -9.04 13.07
CA TYR A 178 8.29 -9.60 13.69
C TYR A 178 9.59 -9.31 12.91
N TYR A 179 9.53 -8.48 11.85
CA TYR A 179 10.70 -7.88 11.20
C TYR A 179 10.84 -6.38 11.48
N PRO A 180 11.03 -5.95 12.77
CA PRO A 180 11.15 -4.53 13.12
C PRO A 180 12.39 -3.85 12.52
N ASN A 181 13.39 -4.64 12.12
CA ASN A 181 14.60 -4.18 11.43
C ASN A 181 14.27 -3.48 10.09
N ILE A 182 13.21 -3.88 9.39
CA ILE A 182 12.85 -3.32 8.09
C ILE A 182 12.38 -1.86 8.20
N PRO A 183 11.31 -1.51 8.94
CA PRO A 183 10.93 -0.11 9.12
C PRO A 183 12.00 0.71 9.84
N ALA A 184 12.79 0.12 10.74
CA ALA A 184 13.91 0.80 11.38
C ALA A 184 15.02 1.15 10.38
N PHE A 185 15.32 0.28 9.42
CA PHE A 185 16.26 0.54 8.33
C PHE A 185 15.80 1.74 7.49
N ILE A 186 14.55 1.76 7.03
CA ILE A 186 14.00 2.87 6.23
C ILE A 186 14.10 4.20 6.99
N ARG A 187 13.74 4.22 8.29
CA ARG A 187 13.82 5.45 9.10
C ARG A 187 15.24 5.98 9.27
N ARG A 188 16.24 5.08 9.39
CA ARG A 188 17.66 5.46 9.58
C ARG A 188 18.41 5.66 8.26
N MET A 189 17.82 5.34 7.11
CA MET A 189 18.47 5.42 5.80
C MET A 189 19.01 6.82 5.52
N ASP A 190 20.28 6.92 5.12
CA ASP A 190 20.85 8.13 4.55
C ASP A 190 20.47 8.25 3.07
N VAL A 191 19.40 9.01 2.81
CA VAL A 191 18.80 9.15 1.47
C VAL A 191 19.76 9.82 0.50
N ALA A 192 20.49 10.85 0.97
CA ALA A 192 21.45 11.59 0.14
C ALA A 192 22.59 10.65 -0.33
N ARG A 193 23.12 9.85 0.59
CA ARG A 193 24.15 8.84 0.28
C ARG A 193 23.64 7.78 -0.70
N PHE A 194 22.40 7.29 -0.54
CA PHE A 194 21.82 6.34 -1.49
C PHE A 194 21.66 6.94 -2.89
N ARG A 195 21.18 8.18 -2.99
CA ARG A 195 21.06 8.90 -4.27
C ARG A 195 22.41 9.09 -4.93
N ALA A 196 23.40 9.63 -4.21
CA ALA A 196 24.75 9.81 -4.74
C ALA A 196 25.36 8.50 -5.28
N ARG A 197 25.13 7.37 -4.57
CA ARG A 197 25.60 6.04 -5.00
C ARG A 197 24.85 5.48 -6.21
N LEU A 198 23.59 5.85 -6.42
CA LEU A 198 22.84 5.52 -7.63
C LEU A 198 23.34 6.36 -8.80
N GLU A 199 23.55 7.67 -8.59
CA GLU A 199 24.07 8.61 -9.60
C GLU A 199 25.46 8.23 -10.08
N ALA A 200 26.37 7.88 -9.19
CA ALA A 200 27.70 7.37 -9.55
C ALA A 200 27.66 6.11 -10.43
N SER A 201 26.52 5.44 -10.52
CA SER A 201 26.27 4.29 -11.38
C SER A 201 25.65 4.68 -12.74
N GLY A 202 25.50 5.96 -13.05
CA GLY A 202 24.83 6.45 -14.27
C GLY A 202 23.30 6.27 -14.29
N LEU A 203 22.66 6.02 -13.14
CA LEU A 203 21.28 5.54 -13.05
C LEU A 203 20.30 6.50 -12.33
N ALA A 204 20.73 7.71 -11.95
CA ALA A 204 19.83 8.64 -11.27
C ALA A 204 19.08 9.53 -12.27
N HIS A 205 17.75 9.57 -12.11
CA HIS A 205 16.96 10.71 -12.54
C HIS A 205 16.69 11.58 -11.32
N PRO A 206 16.82 12.93 -11.43
CA PRO A 206 16.37 13.82 -10.38
C PRO A 206 14.88 13.56 -10.11
N PRO A 207 14.41 13.73 -8.86
CA PRO A 207 12.99 13.62 -8.57
C PRO A 207 12.24 14.60 -9.47
N SER A 208 11.28 14.12 -10.23
CA SER A 208 10.32 14.99 -10.93
C SER A 208 9.69 15.86 -9.86
N ALA A 209 9.91 17.17 -9.95
CA ALA A 209 9.24 18.13 -9.07
C ALA A 209 7.73 17.90 -9.23
N VAL A 210 7.09 17.45 -8.17
CA VAL A 210 5.63 17.41 -8.10
C VAL A 210 5.23 18.87 -7.88
N ASN A 211 4.70 19.51 -8.95
CA ASN A 211 3.99 20.76 -8.87
C ASN A 211 2.65 20.58 -8.17
#